data_e0a1ced205bb37d1afb276b0a2eed0c1
#
_entry.id   e0a1ced205bb37d1afb276b0a2eed0c1
#
_cell.length_a   1.000
_cell.length_b   1.000
_cell.length_c   1.000
_cell.angle_alpha   90.00
_cell.angle_beta   90.00
_cell.angle_gamma   90.00
#
_symmetry.space_group_name_H-M   'P 1'
#
loop_
_entity.id
_entity.type
_entity.pdbx_description
1 polymer ?
#
loop_
_entity_poly.entity_id
_entity_poly.type
_entity_poly.pdbx_seq_one_letter_code
_entity_poly.pdbx_strand_id
1 'polypeptide(L)'
;MMLYGESVTVLLCALFIGTQILYALASMIDIYLFRLPVDRVDMTEEQDLEPGDYPRIVLFYPVLRELEGTMRTTFLSLRHLRYPAGLFRVMSIPNSNDLETIASLRRLQQEFDFLEIMEIPATSDPSWSTVWDAWSENPKCYWWHQGSRAENRDLPPKKTRQLIYAFYTLAARERGGSDFLVNYIDADSCPPPDHLIAAAIGIRRFDVLQASNIAGNLNDTLAASWHAFDHMAWDGRKYKHLTAGGRQPFWVLGKGLFFKASDLLALGGFHPWITIEDPEVGLRFWANGKRLGYIDNPLIEEVPTTFGHGITQRKRWVAGFFQSLDVPLKALGYSWQSRVKAWMILIPCLSYWINPIGLPVGAWAMWRLVSGSGPLPTWTIILSAANVTIWVLSLCLLYRSIWQRTALVLERRRDRLRYLLRCNPVALMIWGLVWIVPLWIGWRMYRRDGGLIWERTEKVDANASLVRRITHEI
;
A
#
# COMPACT_ATOMS: atom_id res chain seq x y z
N MET A 1 44.22 5.57 28.16
CA MET A 1 43.17 4.53 28.13
C MET A 1 41.88 4.96 28.86
N MET A 2 41.96 5.55 30.08
CA MET A 2 40.77 6.04 30.83
C MET A 2 39.93 7.10 30.07
N LEU A 3 40.56 8.13 29.47
CA LEU A 3 39.87 9.20 28.73
C LEU A 3 39.03 8.69 27.52
N TYR A 4 39.50 7.63 26.83
CA TYR A 4 38.73 7.01 25.74
C TYR A 4 37.49 6.27 26.27
N GLY A 5 37.56 5.62 27.42
CA GLY A 5 36.43 4.92 28.04
C GLY A 5 35.30 5.84 28.46
N GLU A 6 35.64 7.01 28.99
CA GLU A 6 34.66 8.02 29.40
C GLU A 6 33.94 8.64 28.16
N SER A 7 34.69 8.96 27.11
CA SER A 7 34.12 9.52 25.87
C SER A 7 33.16 8.54 25.16
N VAL A 8 33.50 7.24 25.14
CA VAL A 8 32.62 6.19 24.59
C VAL A 8 31.36 6.06 25.42
N THR A 9 31.47 6.08 26.75
CA THR A 9 30.31 6.01 27.65
C THR A 9 29.36 7.20 27.45
N VAL A 10 29.91 8.40 27.35
CA VAL A 10 29.10 9.62 27.09
C VAL A 10 28.37 9.50 25.75
N LEU A 11 29.05 9.03 24.70
CA LEU A 11 28.45 8.83 23.39
C LEU A 11 27.30 7.81 23.44
N LEU A 12 27.51 6.66 24.09
CA LEU A 12 26.48 5.63 24.24
C LEU A 12 25.29 6.12 25.07
N CYS A 13 25.51 6.92 26.11
CA CYS A 13 24.44 7.57 26.87
C CYS A 13 23.65 8.53 25.97
N ALA A 14 24.32 9.36 25.19
CA ALA A 14 23.67 10.30 24.29
C ALA A 14 22.83 9.59 23.22
N LEU A 15 23.37 8.54 22.60
CA LEU A 15 22.66 7.69 21.65
C LEU A 15 21.45 7.00 22.31
N PHE A 16 21.58 6.49 23.52
CA PHE A 16 20.47 5.88 24.28
C PHE A 16 19.36 6.90 24.51
N ILE A 17 19.69 8.08 25.03
CA ILE A 17 18.73 9.16 25.26
C ILE A 17 18.03 9.55 23.97
N GLY A 18 18.78 9.80 22.90
CA GLY A 18 18.25 10.17 21.59
C GLY A 18 17.27 9.13 21.04
N THR A 19 17.63 7.86 21.10
CA THR A 19 16.75 6.76 20.64
C THR A 19 15.49 6.63 21.48
N GLN A 20 15.56 6.81 22.82
CA GLN A 20 14.37 6.78 23.68
C GLN A 20 13.40 7.91 23.37
N ILE A 21 13.91 9.12 23.11
CA ILE A 21 13.08 10.26 22.69
C ILE A 21 12.39 9.98 21.35
N LEU A 22 13.13 9.45 20.37
CA LEU A 22 12.57 9.12 19.05
C LEU A 22 11.51 8.01 19.13
N TYR A 23 11.70 6.98 19.96
CA TYR A 23 10.68 5.97 20.21
C TYR A 23 9.43 6.56 20.89
N ALA A 24 9.61 7.46 21.84
CA ALA A 24 8.49 8.14 22.50
C ALA A 24 7.69 8.98 21.50
N LEU A 25 8.36 9.76 20.62
CA LEU A 25 7.71 10.53 19.58
C LEU A 25 6.92 9.64 18.60
N ALA A 26 7.52 8.54 18.13
CA ALA A 26 6.83 7.59 17.28
C ALA A 26 5.60 6.98 17.95
N SER A 27 5.71 6.63 19.23
CA SER A 27 4.59 6.10 20.03
C SER A 27 3.48 7.14 20.22
N MET A 28 3.83 8.40 20.45
CA MET A 28 2.85 9.50 20.59
C MET A 28 2.05 9.70 19.30
N ILE A 29 2.72 9.65 18.14
CA ILE A 29 2.05 9.75 16.83
C ILE A 29 1.11 8.56 16.64
N ASP A 30 1.51 7.34 16.97
CA ASP A 30 0.67 6.17 16.87
C ASP A 30 -0.55 6.25 17.80
N ILE A 31 -0.36 6.67 19.06
CA ILE A 31 -1.48 6.89 20.01
C ILE A 31 -2.43 7.96 19.47
N TYR A 32 -1.90 9.04 18.91
CA TYR A 32 -2.74 10.06 18.29
C TYR A 32 -3.57 9.49 17.15
N LEU A 33 -2.95 8.78 16.21
CA LEU A 33 -3.64 8.18 15.07
C LEU A 33 -4.74 7.20 15.52
N PHE A 34 -4.46 6.33 16.49
CA PHE A 34 -5.45 5.34 16.96
C PHE A 34 -6.65 5.93 17.72
N ARG A 35 -6.57 7.20 18.13
CA ARG A 35 -7.71 7.93 18.72
C ARG A 35 -8.63 8.55 17.66
N LEU A 36 -8.17 8.65 16.43
CA LEU A 36 -8.96 9.24 15.37
C LEU A 36 -10.11 8.29 14.97
N PRO A 37 -11.28 8.83 14.64
CA PRO A 37 -12.38 8.03 14.12
C PRO A 37 -11.99 7.38 12.80
N VAL A 38 -12.78 6.41 12.38
CA VAL A 38 -12.63 5.75 11.09
C VAL A 38 -13.89 6.01 10.27
N ASP A 39 -13.73 6.66 9.14
CA ASP A 39 -14.81 6.87 8.17
C ASP A 39 -14.97 5.58 7.35
N ARG A 40 -15.93 4.76 7.75
CA ARG A 40 -16.20 3.45 7.13
C ARG A 40 -17.37 3.52 6.18
N VAL A 41 -17.36 2.64 5.22
CA VAL A 41 -18.55 2.31 4.43
C VAL A 41 -19.45 1.44 5.29
N ASP A 42 -20.70 1.85 5.46
CA ASP A 42 -21.70 1.11 6.22
C ASP A 42 -22.48 0.18 5.28
N MET A 43 -22.17 -1.10 5.33
CA MET A 43 -22.82 -2.11 4.48
C MET A 43 -24.31 -2.34 4.80
N THR A 44 -24.81 -1.83 5.90
CA THR A 44 -26.27 -1.89 6.18
C THR A 44 -27.07 -1.02 5.23
N GLU A 45 -26.45 -0.04 4.56
CA GLU A 45 -27.06 0.81 3.54
C GLU A 45 -27.23 0.10 2.19
N GLU A 46 -26.81 -1.15 2.04
CA GLU A 46 -27.05 -1.92 0.81
C GLU A 46 -28.53 -2.02 0.46
N GLN A 47 -29.39 -2.15 1.47
CA GLN A 47 -30.85 -2.22 1.30
C GLN A 47 -31.49 -0.92 0.80
N ASP A 48 -30.79 0.22 0.91
CA ASP A 48 -31.26 1.54 0.52
C ASP A 48 -30.76 1.92 -0.90
N LEU A 49 -30.05 1.02 -1.60
CA LEU A 49 -29.58 1.27 -2.97
C LEU A 49 -30.72 1.08 -3.97
N GLU A 50 -31.00 2.12 -4.72
CA GLU A 50 -31.88 2.07 -5.88
C GLU A 50 -31.10 1.74 -7.17
N PRO A 51 -31.75 1.27 -8.26
CA PRO A 51 -31.06 0.97 -9.52
C PRO A 51 -30.22 2.13 -10.08
N GLY A 52 -30.60 3.38 -9.81
CA GLY A 52 -29.86 4.57 -10.24
C GLY A 52 -28.63 4.91 -9.39
N ASP A 53 -28.47 4.29 -8.21
CA ASP A 53 -27.36 4.55 -7.29
C ASP A 53 -26.09 3.76 -7.66
N TYR A 54 -26.20 2.79 -8.55
CA TYR A 54 -25.06 1.97 -8.96
C TYR A 54 -24.21 2.68 -10.03
N PRO A 55 -23.03 3.21 -9.68
CA PRO A 55 -22.16 3.84 -10.67
C PRO A 55 -21.60 2.80 -11.65
N ARG A 56 -21.25 3.25 -12.86
CA ARG A 56 -20.43 2.43 -13.76
C ARG A 56 -19.03 2.27 -13.15
N ILE A 57 -18.51 1.04 -13.13
CA ILE A 57 -17.19 0.72 -12.59
C ILE A 57 -16.32 0.08 -13.67
N VAL A 58 -15.12 0.61 -13.85
CA VAL A 58 -14.08 -0.02 -14.67
C VAL A 58 -12.96 -0.48 -13.75
N LEU A 59 -12.78 -1.79 -13.67
CA LEU A 59 -11.72 -2.41 -12.92
C LEU A 59 -10.51 -2.59 -13.84
N PHE A 60 -9.45 -1.82 -13.62
CA PHE A 60 -8.17 -2.02 -14.29
C PHE A 60 -7.38 -3.16 -13.63
N TYR A 61 -6.94 -4.08 -14.47
CA TYR A 61 -6.16 -5.24 -14.08
C TYR A 61 -4.79 -5.20 -14.77
N PRO A 62 -3.82 -4.45 -14.22
CA PRO A 62 -2.48 -4.35 -14.78
C PRO A 62 -1.72 -5.66 -14.53
N VAL A 63 -1.19 -6.24 -15.60
CA VAL A 63 -0.45 -7.50 -15.58
C VAL A 63 0.89 -7.36 -16.29
N LEU A 64 1.91 -8.04 -15.77
CA LEU A 64 3.24 -8.05 -16.34
C LEU A 64 3.92 -9.39 -16.04
N ARG A 65 4.02 -10.24 -17.06
CA ARG A 65 4.61 -11.59 -16.97
C ARG A 65 3.97 -12.43 -15.86
N GLU A 66 2.63 -12.36 -15.75
CA GLU A 66 1.91 -13.06 -14.68
C GLU A 66 1.62 -14.51 -15.04
N LEU A 67 1.57 -15.36 -14.00
CA LEU A 67 1.17 -16.77 -14.16
C LEU A 67 -0.31 -16.85 -14.50
N GLU A 68 -0.67 -17.70 -15.47
CA GLU A 68 -2.07 -17.93 -15.83
C GLU A 68 -2.89 -18.43 -14.64
N GLY A 69 -2.32 -19.29 -13.78
CA GLY A 69 -2.98 -19.76 -12.56
C GLY A 69 -3.37 -18.62 -11.63
N THR A 70 -2.44 -17.68 -11.35
CA THR A 70 -2.71 -16.52 -10.51
C THR A 70 -3.83 -15.64 -11.09
N MET A 71 -3.78 -15.36 -12.41
CA MET A 71 -4.82 -14.59 -13.09
C MET A 71 -6.18 -15.29 -13.03
N ARG A 72 -6.21 -16.62 -13.29
CA ARG A 72 -7.42 -17.44 -13.18
C ARG A 72 -8.02 -17.39 -11.78
N THR A 73 -7.21 -17.52 -10.75
CA THR A 73 -7.64 -17.43 -9.34
C THR A 73 -8.30 -16.06 -9.05
N THR A 74 -7.73 -14.98 -9.53
CA THR A 74 -8.34 -13.65 -9.41
C THR A 74 -9.66 -13.56 -10.18
N PHE A 75 -9.73 -14.06 -11.43
CA PHE A 75 -10.95 -14.01 -12.24
C PHE A 75 -12.07 -14.89 -11.67
N LEU A 76 -11.75 -16.00 -11.02
CA LEU A 76 -12.73 -16.77 -10.25
C LEU A 76 -13.37 -15.92 -9.15
N SER A 77 -12.58 -15.16 -8.42
CA SER A 77 -13.11 -14.22 -7.42
C SER A 77 -13.97 -13.12 -8.06
N LEU A 78 -13.52 -12.54 -9.18
CA LEU A 78 -14.25 -11.47 -9.89
C LEU A 78 -15.58 -11.95 -10.46
N ARG A 79 -15.69 -13.23 -10.88
CA ARG A 79 -16.95 -13.83 -11.35
C ARG A 79 -18.04 -13.86 -10.28
N HIS A 80 -17.65 -13.87 -9.01
CA HIS A 80 -18.58 -13.90 -7.88
C HIS A 80 -18.95 -12.51 -7.34
N LEU A 81 -18.50 -11.44 -7.99
CA LEU A 81 -18.88 -10.09 -7.60
C LEU A 81 -20.38 -9.88 -7.81
N ARG A 82 -21.03 -9.40 -6.76
CA ARG A 82 -22.45 -9.01 -6.79
C ARG A 82 -22.53 -7.56 -7.28
N TYR A 83 -22.98 -7.36 -8.53
CA TYR A 83 -23.20 -6.04 -9.08
C TYR A 83 -24.17 -6.12 -10.27
N PRO A 84 -24.95 -5.08 -10.58
CA PRO A 84 -25.86 -5.10 -11.72
C PRO A 84 -25.11 -5.35 -13.04
N ALA A 85 -25.65 -6.26 -13.85
CA ALA A 85 -25.06 -6.63 -15.13
C ALA A 85 -24.90 -5.40 -16.04
N GLY A 86 -23.76 -5.30 -16.72
CA GLY A 86 -23.43 -4.19 -17.62
C GLY A 86 -22.93 -2.90 -16.96
N LEU A 87 -22.99 -2.79 -15.62
CA LEU A 87 -22.47 -1.62 -14.90
C LEU A 87 -21.03 -1.78 -14.43
N PHE A 88 -20.43 -2.94 -14.56
CA PHE A 88 -18.99 -3.11 -14.36
C PHE A 88 -18.35 -3.89 -15.49
N ARG A 89 -17.07 -3.65 -15.71
CA ARG A 89 -16.23 -4.40 -16.64
C ARG A 89 -14.82 -4.53 -16.11
N VAL A 90 -14.15 -5.61 -16.45
CA VAL A 90 -12.76 -5.89 -16.08
C VAL A 90 -11.88 -5.71 -17.30
N MET A 91 -10.95 -4.79 -17.23
CA MET A 91 -10.04 -4.46 -18.33
C MET A 91 -8.61 -4.88 -17.95
N SER A 92 -8.17 -6.02 -18.48
CA SER A 92 -6.75 -6.40 -18.42
C SER A 92 -5.91 -5.51 -19.32
N ILE A 93 -4.80 -5.02 -18.78
CA ILE A 93 -3.93 -4.05 -19.47
C ILE A 93 -2.47 -4.53 -19.55
N PRO A 94 -2.19 -5.62 -20.32
CA PRO A 94 -0.82 -6.09 -20.55
C PRO A 94 -0.05 -5.12 -21.46
N ASN A 95 1.29 -5.11 -21.35
CA ASN A 95 2.10 -4.46 -22.38
C ASN A 95 2.08 -5.29 -23.68
N SER A 96 2.01 -4.66 -24.83
CA SER A 96 1.90 -5.32 -26.15
C SER A 96 3.08 -6.25 -26.49
N ASN A 97 4.23 -6.07 -25.85
CA ASN A 97 5.39 -6.92 -26.00
C ASN A 97 5.42 -8.12 -25.03
N ASP A 98 4.44 -8.25 -24.15
CA ASP A 98 4.29 -9.38 -23.20
C ASP A 98 3.39 -10.47 -23.81
N LEU A 99 3.88 -11.10 -24.90
CA LEU A 99 3.09 -12.03 -25.72
C LEU A 99 2.60 -13.25 -24.94
N GLU A 100 3.37 -13.71 -23.96
CA GLU A 100 3.02 -14.86 -23.13
C GLU A 100 1.83 -14.57 -22.24
N THR A 101 1.85 -13.43 -21.53
CA THR A 101 0.73 -12.96 -20.71
C THR A 101 -0.51 -12.69 -21.56
N ILE A 102 -0.35 -12.09 -22.75
CA ILE A 102 -1.47 -11.83 -23.68
C ILE A 102 -2.09 -13.16 -24.14
N ALA A 103 -1.27 -14.17 -24.51
CA ALA A 103 -1.78 -15.48 -24.89
C ALA A 103 -2.59 -16.15 -23.76
N SER A 104 -2.09 -16.06 -22.52
CA SER A 104 -2.80 -16.55 -21.34
C SER A 104 -4.12 -15.80 -21.11
N LEU A 105 -4.13 -14.48 -21.22
CA LEU A 105 -5.36 -13.68 -21.10
C LEU A 105 -6.40 -14.02 -22.17
N ARG A 106 -5.98 -14.27 -23.43
CA ARG A 106 -6.90 -14.67 -24.50
C ARG A 106 -7.52 -16.04 -24.25
N ARG A 107 -6.79 -16.99 -23.62
CA ARG A 107 -7.38 -18.27 -23.17
C ARG A 107 -8.39 -18.04 -22.05
N LEU A 108 -8.05 -17.22 -21.07
CA LEU A 108 -8.93 -16.89 -19.94
C LEU A 108 -10.17 -16.12 -20.38
N GLN A 109 -10.08 -15.29 -21.42
CA GLN A 109 -11.24 -14.58 -21.99
C GLN A 109 -12.30 -15.53 -22.56
N GLN A 110 -11.92 -16.73 -22.97
CA GLN A 110 -12.87 -17.76 -23.41
C GLN A 110 -13.65 -18.38 -22.22
N GLU A 111 -13.10 -18.28 -21.01
CA GLU A 111 -13.73 -18.80 -19.78
C GLU A 111 -14.46 -17.70 -18.99
N PHE A 112 -14.03 -16.45 -19.12
CA PHE A 112 -14.54 -15.28 -18.39
C PHE A 112 -15.01 -14.19 -19.37
N ASP A 113 -16.30 -14.16 -19.67
CA ASP A 113 -16.95 -13.28 -20.66
C ASP A 113 -16.89 -11.78 -20.29
N PHE A 114 -16.73 -11.48 -19.00
CA PHE A 114 -16.57 -10.09 -18.51
C PHE A 114 -15.19 -9.49 -18.77
N LEU A 115 -14.21 -10.29 -19.24
CA LEU A 115 -12.83 -9.89 -19.42
C LEU A 115 -12.62 -9.17 -20.74
N GLU A 116 -12.23 -7.90 -20.69
CA GLU A 116 -11.72 -7.14 -21.81
C GLU A 116 -10.19 -7.07 -21.77
N ILE A 117 -9.54 -7.06 -22.93
CA ILE A 117 -8.08 -6.95 -23.04
C ILE A 117 -7.75 -5.67 -23.81
N MET A 118 -6.99 -4.76 -23.17
CA MET A 118 -6.42 -3.58 -23.81
C MET A 118 -4.88 -3.70 -23.81
N GLU A 119 -4.31 -4.08 -24.93
CA GLU A 119 -2.86 -4.16 -25.10
C GLU A 119 -2.25 -2.76 -25.09
N ILE A 120 -1.25 -2.53 -24.23
CA ILE A 120 -0.62 -1.22 -24.06
C ILE A 120 0.61 -1.14 -24.98
N PRO A 121 0.57 -0.30 -26.03
CA PRO A 121 1.65 -0.19 -26.98
C PRO A 121 2.88 0.50 -26.40
N ALA A 122 4.02 0.42 -27.12
CA ALA A 122 5.18 1.24 -26.80
C ALA A 122 4.84 2.73 -26.90
N THR A 123 5.50 3.57 -26.13
CA THR A 123 5.22 5.02 -26.07
C THR A 123 5.52 5.77 -27.40
N SER A 124 6.24 5.12 -28.31
CA SER A 124 6.45 5.59 -29.69
C SER A 124 5.26 5.37 -30.62
N ASP A 125 4.27 4.58 -30.20
CA ASP A 125 3.08 4.32 -31.00
C ASP A 125 2.20 5.59 -31.12
N PRO A 126 1.65 5.90 -32.32
CA PRO A 126 0.81 7.09 -32.53
C PRO A 126 -0.41 7.19 -31.63
N SER A 127 -0.95 6.08 -31.13
CA SER A 127 -2.11 6.06 -30.21
C SER A 127 -1.85 6.76 -28.88
N TRP A 128 -0.59 6.97 -28.52
CA TRP A 128 -0.22 7.75 -27.34
C TRP A 128 -0.52 9.26 -27.48
N SER A 129 -0.83 9.76 -28.68
CA SER A 129 -1.27 11.15 -28.87
C SER A 129 -2.39 11.54 -27.90
N THR A 130 -3.36 10.65 -27.64
CA THR A 130 -4.44 10.88 -26.68
C THR A 130 -3.92 11.25 -25.28
N VAL A 131 -2.83 10.62 -24.85
CA VAL A 131 -2.21 10.91 -23.53
C VAL A 131 -1.43 12.23 -23.60
N TRP A 132 -0.65 12.42 -24.67
CA TRP A 132 0.20 13.61 -24.81
C TRP A 132 -0.62 14.88 -24.95
N ASP A 133 -1.72 14.83 -25.69
CA ASP A 133 -2.64 15.96 -25.87
C ASP A 133 -3.33 16.31 -24.55
N ALA A 134 -3.84 15.32 -23.83
CA ALA A 134 -4.45 15.52 -22.52
C ALA A 134 -3.46 16.11 -21.49
N TRP A 135 -2.18 15.68 -21.52
CA TRP A 135 -1.17 16.27 -20.64
C TRP A 135 -0.83 17.71 -21.02
N SER A 136 -0.78 18.02 -22.31
CA SER A 136 -0.49 19.37 -22.79
C SER A 136 -1.61 20.37 -22.45
N GLU A 137 -2.87 19.89 -22.44
CA GLU A 137 -4.05 20.70 -22.12
C GLU A 137 -4.24 20.93 -20.61
N ASN A 138 -3.74 20.01 -19.75
CA ASN A 138 -3.97 20.07 -18.31
C ASN A 138 -2.76 20.65 -17.55
N PRO A 139 -2.85 21.89 -17.01
CA PRO A 139 -1.75 22.54 -16.30
C PRO A 139 -1.37 21.81 -14.99
N LYS A 140 -2.21 20.91 -14.49
CA LYS A 140 -1.90 20.08 -13.32
C LYS A 140 -1.06 18.84 -13.64
N CYS A 141 -0.83 18.53 -14.91
CA CYS A 141 0.18 17.58 -15.34
C CYS A 141 1.58 18.17 -15.25
N TYR A 142 2.00 18.56 -14.04
CA TYR A 142 3.27 19.27 -13.80
C TYR A 142 4.50 18.50 -14.26
N TRP A 143 4.45 17.17 -14.31
CA TRP A 143 5.52 16.32 -14.84
C TRP A 143 5.78 16.49 -16.32
N TRP A 144 4.79 16.97 -17.08
CA TRP A 144 4.93 17.34 -18.47
C TRP A 144 5.88 18.51 -18.72
N HIS A 145 6.00 19.41 -17.75
CA HIS A 145 6.78 20.64 -17.84
C HIS A 145 8.14 20.57 -17.11
N GLN A 146 8.59 19.37 -16.69
CA GLN A 146 9.80 19.23 -15.87
C GLN A 146 11.05 18.89 -16.68
N GLY A 147 11.77 19.90 -17.17
CA GLY A 147 13.12 19.80 -17.75
C GLY A 147 13.26 18.71 -18.82
N SER A 148 14.31 17.92 -18.76
CA SER A 148 14.54 16.79 -19.70
C SER A 148 13.44 15.73 -19.71
N ARG A 149 12.61 15.66 -18.67
CA ARG A 149 11.46 14.73 -18.62
C ARG A 149 10.28 15.23 -19.45
N ALA A 150 10.15 16.54 -19.67
CA ALA A 150 9.12 17.10 -20.54
C ALA A 150 9.31 16.67 -22.01
N GLU A 151 10.56 16.46 -22.41
CA GLU A 151 10.92 16.00 -23.75
C GLU A 151 10.96 14.48 -23.88
N ASN A 152 11.21 13.78 -22.76
CA ASN A 152 11.29 12.33 -22.73
C ASN A 152 9.91 11.71 -22.56
N ARG A 153 9.33 11.26 -23.66
CA ARG A 153 8.05 10.52 -23.71
C ARG A 153 8.21 9.01 -23.60
N ASP A 154 9.44 8.50 -23.42
CA ASP A 154 9.70 7.07 -23.30
C ASP A 154 9.46 6.58 -21.87
N LEU A 155 8.22 6.22 -21.57
CA LEU A 155 7.84 5.70 -20.27
C LEU A 155 8.25 4.23 -20.14
N PRO A 156 8.88 3.84 -19.01
CA PRO A 156 9.30 2.46 -18.79
C PRO A 156 8.08 1.52 -18.74
N PRO A 157 8.23 0.27 -19.25
CA PRO A 157 7.12 -0.70 -19.36
C PRO A 157 6.75 -1.31 -18.01
N LYS A 158 6.14 -0.51 -17.14
CA LYS A 158 5.69 -0.87 -15.79
C LYS A 158 4.20 -0.53 -15.58
N LYS A 159 3.64 -0.95 -14.44
CA LYS A 159 2.24 -0.74 -14.05
C LYS A 159 1.76 0.69 -14.30
N THR A 160 2.57 1.69 -13.94
CA THR A 160 2.20 3.11 -14.12
C THR A 160 1.95 3.46 -15.60
N ARG A 161 2.79 2.97 -16.54
CA ARG A 161 2.57 3.17 -17.98
C ARG A 161 1.27 2.54 -18.45
N GLN A 162 0.98 1.32 -17.99
CA GLN A 162 -0.25 0.61 -18.30
C GLN A 162 -1.47 1.41 -17.83
N LEU A 163 -1.46 1.86 -16.57
CA LEU A 163 -2.54 2.66 -15.99
C LEU A 163 -2.73 4.00 -16.73
N ILE A 164 -1.65 4.70 -17.07
CA ILE A 164 -1.73 5.98 -17.79
C ILE A 164 -2.43 5.80 -19.13
N TYR A 165 -1.94 4.88 -19.97
CA TYR A 165 -2.50 4.67 -21.29
C TYR A 165 -3.98 4.27 -21.21
N ALA A 166 -4.30 3.25 -20.40
CA ALA A 166 -5.66 2.75 -20.28
C ALA A 166 -6.61 3.81 -19.74
N PHE A 167 -6.19 4.56 -18.72
CA PHE A 167 -6.99 5.61 -18.10
C PHE A 167 -7.33 6.73 -19.07
N TYR A 168 -6.34 7.30 -19.76
CA TYR A 168 -6.58 8.41 -20.71
C TYR A 168 -7.32 7.95 -21.97
N THR A 169 -7.01 6.77 -22.49
CA THR A 169 -7.72 6.20 -23.64
C THR A 169 -9.19 5.98 -23.32
N LEU A 170 -9.50 5.42 -22.14
CA LEU A 170 -10.86 5.21 -21.72
C LEU A 170 -11.59 6.52 -21.47
N ALA A 171 -10.97 7.45 -20.74
CA ALA A 171 -11.56 8.76 -20.48
C ALA A 171 -11.86 9.54 -21.76
N ALA A 172 -11.01 9.41 -22.78
CA ALA A 172 -11.27 10.03 -24.10
C ALA A 172 -12.45 9.38 -24.84
N ARG A 173 -12.58 8.05 -24.76
CA ARG A 173 -13.72 7.32 -25.37
C ARG A 173 -15.05 7.64 -24.71
N GLU A 174 -15.03 7.92 -23.41
CA GLU A 174 -16.24 8.22 -22.61
C GLU A 174 -16.54 9.73 -22.53
N ARG A 175 -15.81 10.59 -23.28
CA ARG A 175 -16.07 12.04 -23.32
C ARG A 175 -17.52 12.32 -23.74
N GLY A 176 -18.26 13.03 -22.88
CA GLY A 176 -19.69 13.34 -23.09
C GLY A 176 -20.68 12.31 -22.54
N GLY A 177 -20.18 11.19 -21.96
CA GLY A 177 -20.99 10.22 -21.22
C GLY A 177 -21.02 10.49 -19.71
N SER A 178 -21.69 9.61 -18.97
CA SER A 178 -21.67 9.64 -17.49
C SER A 178 -20.27 9.29 -16.99
N ASP A 179 -19.84 9.94 -15.89
CA ASP A 179 -18.60 9.61 -15.19
C ASP A 179 -18.60 8.14 -14.72
N PHE A 180 -17.42 7.59 -14.49
CA PHE A 180 -17.28 6.23 -14.03
C PHE A 180 -16.28 6.13 -12.87
N LEU A 181 -16.45 5.12 -12.03
CA LEU A 181 -15.47 4.79 -11.02
C LEU A 181 -14.35 3.96 -11.63
N VAL A 182 -13.13 4.37 -11.35
CA VAL A 182 -11.96 3.54 -11.56
C VAL A 182 -11.76 2.70 -10.31
N ASN A 183 -11.64 1.39 -10.49
CA ASN A 183 -11.06 0.48 -9.51
C ASN A 183 -9.82 -0.13 -10.12
N TYR A 184 -8.75 -0.34 -9.38
CA TYR A 184 -7.69 -1.22 -9.84
C TYR A 184 -7.18 -2.12 -8.72
N ILE A 185 -6.77 -3.32 -9.11
CA ILE A 185 -6.30 -4.38 -8.23
C ILE A 185 -5.00 -4.97 -8.79
N ASP A 186 -4.19 -5.54 -7.93
CA ASP A 186 -3.00 -6.29 -8.36
C ASP A 186 -3.39 -7.67 -8.91
N ALA A 187 -2.50 -8.29 -9.68
CA ALA A 187 -2.77 -9.54 -10.39
C ALA A 187 -3.17 -10.73 -9.49
N ASP A 188 -2.85 -10.67 -8.21
CA ASP A 188 -3.13 -11.66 -7.19
C ASP A 188 -4.22 -11.23 -6.18
N SER A 189 -4.88 -10.10 -6.43
CA SER A 189 -5.90 -9.57 -5.53
C SER A 189 -7.26 -10.19 -5.82
N CYS A 190 -7.83 -10.86 -4.84
CA CYS A 190 -9.13 -11.52 -4.91
C CYS A 190 -10.15 -10.76 -4.06
N PRO A 191 -10.99 -9.90 -4.66
CA PRO A 191 -11.99 -9.13 -3.93
C PRO A 191 -13.14 -10.02 -3.44
N PRO A 192 -13.77 -9.66 -2.31
CA PRO A 192 -14.97 -10.34 -1.82
C PRO A 192 -16.20 -10.00 -2.69
N PRO A 193 -17.26 -10.82 -2.64
CA PRO A 193 -18.44 -10.64 -3.50
C PRO A 193 -19.13 -9.27 -3.41
N ASP A 194 -19.06 -8.61 -2.27
CA ASP A 194 -19.66 -7.31 -1.98
C ASP A 194 -18.77 -6.10 -2.29
N HIS A 195 -17.59 -6.32 -2.86
CA HIS A 195 -16.58 -5.29 -3.08
C HIS A 195 -17.10 -4.08 -3.90
N LEU A 196 -17.85 -4.34 -4.98
CA LEU A 196 -18.39 -3.28 -5.83
C LEU A 196 -19.63 -2.64 -5.21
N ILE A 197 -20.42 -3.37 -4.44
CA ILE A 197 -21.54 -2.83 -3.67
C ILE A 197 -21.03 -1.86 -2.62
N ALA A 198 -19.97 -2.22 -1.89
CA ALA A 198 -19.33 -1.32 -0.94
C ALA A 198 -18.85 -0.02 -1.61
N ALA A 199 -18.37 -0.10 -2.85
CA ALA A 199 -18.01 1.09 -3.61
C ALA A 199 -19.23 1.95 -3.96
N ALA A 200 -20.35 1.36 -4.40
CA ALA A 200 -21.58 2.10 -4.70
C ALA A 200 -22.11 2.85 -3.46
N ILE A 201 -22.12 2.19 -2.28
CA ILE A 201 -22.51 2.82 -1.03
C ILE A 201 -21.54 3.95 -0.66
N GLY A 202 -20.24 3.65 -0.66
CA GLY A 202 -19.21 4.54 -0.14
C GLY A 202 -19.06 5.83 -0.95
N ILE A 203 -19.18 5.75 -2.30
CA ILE A 203 -18.99 6.92 -3.18
C ILE A 203 -20.08 8.00 -3.03
N ARG A 204 -21.17 7.66 -2.35
CA ARG A 204 -22.23 8.63 -1.99
C ARG A 204 -21.75 9.62 -0.93
N ARG A 205 -20.74 9.26 -0.13
CA ARG A 205 -20.22 10.06 0.99
C ARG A 205 -18.75 10.44 0.87
N PHE A 206 -17.98 9.66 0.14
CA PHE A 206 -16.53 9.79 0.03
C PHE A 206 -16.13 9.97 -1.44
N ASP A 207 -15.02 10.67 -1.68
CA ASP A 207 -14.49 10.88 -3.03
C ASP A 207 -13.58 9.72 -3.46
N VAL A 208 -12.91 9.11 -2.49
CA VAL A 208 -11.96 8.02 -2.67
C VAL A 208 -12.28 6.91 -1.67
N LEU A 209 -12.23 5.65 -2.11
CA LEU A 209 -12.45 4.51 -1.23
C LEU A 209 -11.23 3.59 -1.29
N GLN A 210 -10.85 3.06 -0.15
CA GLN A 210 -9.79 2.08 -0.03
C GLN A 210 -10.29 0.83 0.68
N ALA A 211 -10.24 -0.30 0.01
CA ALA A 211 -10.55 -1.57 0.63
C ALA A 211 -9.40 -2.08 1.49
N SER A 212 -9.76 -2.75 2.57
CA SER A 212 -8.86 -3.54 3.39
C SER A 212 -8.25 -4.69 2.58
N ASN A 213 -7.16 -5.26 3.06
CA ASN A 213 -6.56 -6.44 2.46
C ASN A 213 -6.01 -7.41 3.52
N ILE A 214 -5.85 -8.66 3.15
CA ILE A 214 -5.32 -9.72 3.99
C ILE A 214 -4.56 -10.74 3.15
N ALA A 215 -3.42 -11.22 3.66
CA ALA A 215 -2.69 -12.29 2.99
C ALA A 215 -3.41 -13.63 3.15
N GLY A 216 -3.67 -14.33 2.05
CA GLY A 216 -4.24 -15.68 2.09
C GLY A 216 -3.18 -16.72 2.45
N ASN A 217 -1.94 -16.53 2.01
CA ASN A 217 -0.80 -17.44 2.18
C ASN A 217 0.03 -17.18 3.45
N LEU A 218 -0.57 -16.59 4.48
CA LEU A 218 0.14 -16.11 5.68
C LEU A 218 0.86 -17.20 6.50
N ASN A 219 0.53 -18.48 6.29
CA ASN A 219 1.14 -19.61 6.98
C ASN A 219 2.04 -20.49 6.10
N ASP A 220 2.23 -20.17 4.83
CA ASP A 220 2.98 -21.03 3.90
C ASP A 220 4.46 -21.14 4.28
N THR A 221 5.09 -20.01 4.53
CA THR A 221 6.48 -19.95 4.95
C THR A 221 6.66 -19.02 6.16
N LEU A 222 7.84 -19.05 6.80
CA LEU A 222 8.18 -18.07 7.85
C LEU A 222 8.22 -16.65 7.29
N ALA A 223 8.79 -16.49 6.09
CA ALA A 223 8.84 -15.19 5.40
C ALA A 223 7.43 -14.67 5.11
N ALA A 224 6.53 -15.51 4.55
CA ALA A 224 5.13 -15.13 4.32
C ALA A 224 4.45 -14.70 5.62
N SER A 225 4.70 -15.41 6.75
CA SER A 225 4.12 -15.03 8.04
C SER A 225 4.56 -13.63 8.48
N TRP A 226 5.83 -13.29 8.34
CA TRP A 226 6.36 -11.97 8.73
C TRP A 226 5.92 -10.87 7.77
N HIS A 227 5.84 -11.16 6.47
CA HIS A 227 5.31 -10.21 5.49
C HIS A 227 3.83 -9.93 5.71
N ALA A 228 3.02 -10.97 5.99
CA ALA A 228 1.62 -10.82 6.32
C ALA A 228 1.40 -10.03 7.61
N PHE A 229 2.31 -10.17 8.59
CA PHE A 229 2.26 -9.40 9.83
C PHE A 229 2.37 -7.89 9.57
N ASP A 230 3.27 -7.47 8.68
CA ASP A 230 3.36 -6.06 8.28
C ASP A 230 2.03 -5.55 7.70
N HIS A 231 1.43 -6.31 6.78
CA HIS A 231 0.13 -5.94 6.19
C HIS A 231 -0.95 -5.81 7.27
N MET A 232 -1.01 -6.73 8.24
CA MET A 232 -1.99 -6.63 9.32
C MET A 232 -1.72 -5.47 10.27
N ALA A 233 -0.45 -5.15 10.55
CA ALA A 233 -0.08 -4.03 11.41
C ALA A 233 -0.39 -2.68 10.75
N TRP A 234 -0.15 -2.55 9.45
CA TRP A 234 -0.37 -1.33 8.69
C TRP A 234 -1.80 -1.23 8.16
N ASP A 235 -2.17 -2.07 7.23
CA ASP A 235 -3.44 -1.99 6.50
C ASP A 235 -4.62 -2.37 7.39
N GLY A 236 -4.45 -3.42 8.19
CA GLY A 236 -5.51 -3.92 9.04
C GLY A 236 -5.78 -3.08 10.29
N ARG A 237 -4.81 -2.31 10.77
CA ARG A 237 -4.94 -1.59 12.04
C ARG A 237 -4.76 -0.08 11.90
N LYS A 238 -3.65 0.37 11.31
CA LYS A 238 -3.26 1.78 11.33
C LYS A 238 -3.90 2.58 10.20
N TYR A 239 -3.88 2.01 9.01
CA TYR A 239 -4.29 2.68 7.78
C TYR A 239 -5.70 3.27 7.85
N LYS A 240 -6.66 2.52 8.35
CA LYS A 240 -8.06 2.96 8.45
C LYS A 240 -8.26 4.27 9.23
N HIS A 241 -7.38 4.58 10.18
CA HIS A 241 -7.46 5.83 10.93
C HIS A 241 -7.01 7.06 10.14
N LEU A 242 -6.39 6.87 8.96
CA LEU A 242 -6.06 7.97 8.06
C LEU A 242 -7.30 8.57 7.38
N THR A 243 -8.44 7.90 7.42
CA THR A 243 -9.70 8.38 6.84
C THR A 243 -10.29 9.58 7.60
N ALA A 244 -10.04 9.70 8.87
CA ALA A 244 -10.56 10.65 9.86
C ALA A 244 -11.07 12.01 9.32
N GLY A 245 -12.25 12.04 8.68
CA GLY A 245 -12.92 13.24 8.19
C GLY A 245 -12.14 14.03 7.14
N GLY A 246 -11.22 13.40 6.41
CA GLY A 246 -10.34 14.05 5.43
C GLY A 246 -9.27 14.96 6.03
N ARG A 247 -9.09 14.97 7.36
CA ARG A 247 -8.15 15.87 8.04
C ARG A 247 -6.71 15.35 8.07
N GLN A 248 -6.55 14.03 7.95
CA GLN A 248 -5.23 13.40 7.97
C GLN A 248 -4.70 13.22 6.54
N PRO A 249 -3.40 13.42 6.32
CA PRO A 249 -2.79 12.97 5.09
C PRO A 249 -3.05 11.49 4.91
N PHE A 250 -3.53 11.10 3.76
CA PHE A 250 -3.65 9.71 3.41
C PHE A 250 -2.89 9.44 2.11
N TRP A 251 -2.35 8.27 2.03
CA TRP A 251 -1.96 7.65 0.76
C TRP A 251 -2.98 6.58 0.44
N VAL A 252 -2.97 6.07 -0.76
CA VAL A 252 -3.79 4.93 -1.15
C VAL A 252 -2.90 3.73 -1.44
N LEU A 253 -3.50 2.56 -1.52
CA LEU A 253 -2.82 1.32 -1.88
C LEU A 253 -3.20 0.96 -3.30
N GLY A 254 -2.27 0.46 -4.08
CA GLY A 254 -2.47 0.11 -5.49
C GLY A 254 -3.35 -1.13 -5.72
N LYS A 255 -4.36 -1.33 -4.86
CA LYS A 255 -5.26 -2.48 -4.84
C LYS A 255 -6.53 -2.14 -4.06
N GLY A 256 -7.69 -2.46 -4.63
CA GLY A 256 -8.97 -2.16 -4.00
C GLY A 256 -9.25 -0.67 -3.79
N LEU A 257 -8.66 0.17 -4.64
CA LEU A 257 -8.82 1.61 -4.64
C LEU A 257 -9.95 1.99 -5.60
N PHE A 258 -10.86 2.88 -5.15
CA PHE A 258 -11.90 3.45 -6.00
C PHE A 258 -11.85 4.98 -5.97
N PHE A 259 -12.08 5.59 -7.12
CA PHE A 259 -12.23 7.04 -7.30
C PHE A 259 -12.97 7.34 -8.61
N LYS A 260 -13.53 8.54 -8.73
CA LYS A 260 -14.12 8.99 -9.99
C LYS A 260 -13.04 9.33 -11.01
N ALA A 261 -13.22 8.91 -12.25
CA ALA A 261 -12.27 9.20 -13.32
C ALA A 261 -12.06 10.70 -13.51
N SER A 262 -13.13 11.49 -13.47
CA SER A 262 -13.09 12.95 -13.54
C SER A 262 -12.22 13.59 -12.47
N ASP A 263 -12.21 13.06 -11.24
CA ASP A 263 -11.41 13.59 -10.15
C ASP A 263 -9.90 13.43 -10.42
N LEU A 264 -9.47 12.26 -10.87
CA LEU A 264 -8.06 12.03 -11.18
C LEU A 264 -7.62 12.78 -12.44
N LEU A 265 -8.50 12.88 -13.47
CA LEU A 265 -8.24 13.71 -14.66
C LEU A 265 -8.04 15.16 -14.28
N ALA A 266 -8.93 15.73 -13.47
CA ALA A 266 -8.82 17.11 -12.99
C ALA A 266 -7.54 17.38 -12.22
N LEU A 267 -6.94 16.36 -11.58
CA LEU A 267 -5.67 16.44 -10.86
C LEU A 267 -4.45 16.05 -11.71
N GLY A 268 -4.60 15.78 -12.99
CA GLY A 268 -3.50 15.53 -13.92
C GLY A 268 -3.16 14.05 -14.15
N GLY A 269 -4.00 13.11 -13.70
CA GLY A 269 -3.77 11.68 -13.92
C GLY A 269 -2.69 11.06 -13.06
N PHE A 270 -2.14 9.92 -13.46
CA PHE A 270 -1.06 9.24 -12.75
C PHE A 270 0.30 9.86 -13.04
N HIS A 271 1.16 9.93 -12.03
CA HIS A 271 2.54 10.42 -12.17
C HIS A 271 3.44 9.38 -12.87
N PRO A 272 3.98 9.68 -14.07
CA PRO A 272 4.68 8.68 -14.88
C PRO A 272 6.06 8.28 -14.36
N TRP A 273 6.72 9.16 -13.59
CA TRP A 273 8.12 9.03 -13.20
C TRP A 273 8.31 8.62 -11.74
N ILE A 274 7.34 7.89 -11.20
CA ILE A 274 7.39 7.39 -9.83
C ILE A 274 7.50 5.87 -9.82
N THR A 275 8.14 5.31 -8.80
CA THR A 275 8.34 3.85 -8.68
C THR A 275 7.03 3.12 -8.42
N ILE A 276 6.20 3.67 -7.54
CA ILE A 276 4.83 3.22 -7.24
C ILE A 276 3.92 4.45 -7.25
N GLU A 277 2.79 4.36 -7.92
CA GLU A 277 1.89 5.49 -8.22
C GLU A 277 0.94 5.82 -7.06
N ASP A 278 0.59 4.84 -6.30
CA ASP A 278 -0.48 4.86 -5.31
C ASP A 278 -0.25 5.87 -4.16
N PRO A 279 0.91 5.95 -3.47
CA PRO A 279 1.07 6.91 -2.39
C PRO A 279 0.97 8.37 -2.86
N GLU A 280 1.48 8.67 -4.05
CA GLU A 280 1.45 10.02 -4.62
C GLU A 280 0.01 10.43 -4.97
N VAL A 281 -0.73 9.53 -5.64
CA VAL A 281 -2.15 9.77 -5.98
C VAL A 281 -2.96 10.05 -4.71
N GLY A 282 -2.76 9.26 -3.65
CA GLY A 282 -3.45 9.47 -2.38
C GLY A 282 -3.14 10.81 -1.74
N LEU A 283 -1.86 11.17 -1.64
CA LEU A 283 -1.44 12.47 -1.10
C LEU A 283 -1.99 13.64 -1.92
N ARG A 284 -2.07 13.49 -3.24
CA ARG A 284 -2.63 14.51 -4.14
C ARG A 284 -4.14 14.64 -3.99
N PHE A 285 -4.87 13.54 -3.83
CA PHE A 285 -6.28 13.56 -3.47
C PHE A 285 -6.51 14.30 -2.15
N TRP A 286 -5.79 13.92 -1.09
CA TRP A 286 -5.90 14.60 0.20
C TRP A 286 -5.58 16.09 0.11
N ALA A 287 -4.49 16.47 -0.58
CA ALA A 287 -4.07 17.86 -0.73
C ALA A 287 -5.11 18.74 -1.46
N ASN A 288 -5.97 18.12 -2.28
CA ASN A 288 -7.05 18.79 -2.98
C ASN A 288 -8.43 18.58 -2.28
N GLY A 289 -8.43 18.25 -0.99
CA GLY A 289 -9.62 18.22 -0.15
C GLY A 289 -10.53 16.99 -0.35
N LYS A 290 -10.06 15.96 -1.05
CA LYS A 290 -10.80 14.73 -1.24
C LYS A 290 -10.86 13.91 0.05
N ARG A 291 -12.02 13.30 0.31
CA ARG A 291 -12.28 12.50 1.50
C ARG A 291 -12.12 11.02 1.19
N LEU A 292 -11.37 10.33 2.07
CA LEU A 292 -11.16 8.89 2.00
C LEU A 292 -12.17 8.14 2.86
N GLY A 293 -12.85 7.14 2.30
CA GLY A 293 -13.65 6.15 3.01
C GLY A 293 -12.95 4.77 3.02
N TYR A 294 -13.20 3.97 4.05
CA TYR A 294 -12.61 2.66 4.25
C TYR A 294 -13.64 1.54 4.10
N ILE A 295 -13.32 0.55 3.28
CA ILE A 295 -14.09 -0.68 3.09
C ILE A 295 -13.45 -1.76 3.96
N ASP A 296 -14.18 -2.25 4.97
CA ASP A 296 -13.65 -3.20 5.96
C ASP A 296 -13.45 -4.62 5.41
N ASN A 297 -14.31 -5.07 4.49
CA ASN A 297 -14.22 -6.42 3.93
C ASN A 297 -12.98 -6.54 3.03
N PRO A 298 -12.01 -7.43 3.37
CA PRO A 298 -10.70 -7.39 2.75
C PRO A 298 -10.64 -8.13 1.42
N LEU A 299 -9.81 -7.60 0.50
CA LEU A 299 -9.27 -8.40 -0.58
C LEU A 299 -8.29 -9.43 -0.03
N ILE A 300 -8.27 -10.62 -0.61
CA ILE A 300 -7.27 -11.65 -0.32
C ILE A 300 -6.12 -11.50 -1.32
N GLU A 301 -4.89 -11.54 -0.85
CA GLU A 301 -3.68 -11.31 -1.64
C GLU A 301 -2.59 -12.32 -1.34
N GLU A 302 -1.54 -12.33 -2.17
CA GLU A 302 -0.31 -13.04 -1.86
C GLU A 302 0.74 -12.10 -1.27
N VAL A 303 1.36 -12.54 -0.17
CA VAL A 303 2.62 -11.94 0.30
C VAL A 303 3.80 -12.76 -0.18
N PRO A 304 5.00 -12.16 -0.34
CA PRO A 304 6.19 -12.87 -0.74
C PRO A 304 6.49 -14.07 0.17
N THR A 305 6.80 -15.22 -0.43
CA THR A 305 7.11 -16.46 0.28
C THR A 305 8.57 -16.55 0.71
N THR A 306 9.43 -15.66 0.23
CA THR A 306 10.85 -15.57 0.56
C THR A 306 11.21 -14.18 1.09
N PHE A 307 12.26 -14.08 1.92
CA PHE A 307 12.78 -12.80 2.40
C PHE A 307 13.34 -11.93 1.26
N GLY A 308 14.00 -12.55 0.27
CA GLY A 308 14.57 -11.85 -0.89
C GLY A 308 13.50 -11.10 -1.70
N HIS A 309 12.41 -11.78 -2.05
CA HIS A 309 11.28 -11.15 -2.76
C HIS A 309 10.61 -10.08 -1.91
N GLY A 310 10.52 -10.29 -0.59
CA GLY A 310 10.00 -9.29 0.34
C GLY A 310 10.86 -8.02 0.41
N ILE A 311 12.20 -8.15 0.40
CA ILE A 311 13.12 -7.01 0.34
C ILE A 311 12.95 -6.28 -1.00
N THR A 312 12.84 -7.02 -2.12
CA THR A 312 12.61 -6.45 -3.46
C THR A 312 11.32 -5.64 -3.52
N GLN A 313 10.24 -6.12 -2.90
CA GLN A 313 8.98 -5.40 -2.84
C GLN A 313 9.10 -4.13 -1.96
N ARG A 314 9.66 -4.24 -0.75
CA ARG A 314 9.73 -3.15 0.23
C ARG A 314 10.68 -2.03 -0.17
N LYS A 315 11.82 -2.33 -0.81
CA LYS A 315 12.71 -1.27 -1.32
C LYS A 315 11.99 -0.36 -2.33
N ARG A 316 11.07 -0.91 -3.14
CA ARG A 316 10.24 -0.12 -4.07
C ARG A 316 9.24 0.75 -3.31
N TRP A 317 8.60 0.21 -2.28
CA TRP A 317 7.67 0.99 -1.44
C TRP A 317 8.38 2.18 -0.80
N VAL A 318 9.55 1.94 -0.20
CA VAL A 318 10.35 3.00 0.43
C VAL A 318 10.74 4.07 -0.58
N ALA A 319 11.27 3.69 -1.75
CA ALA A 319 11.63 4.65 -2.80
C ALA A 319 10.42 5.47 -3.27
N GLY A 320 9.27 4.81 -3.51
CA GLY A 320 8.05 5.47 -3.95
C GLY A 320 7.45 6.41 -2.91
N PHE A 321 7.51 6.06 -1.62
CA PHE A 321 7.10 6.97 -0.54
C PHE A 321 7.98 8.22 -0.48
N PHE A 322 9.31 8.10 -0.58
CA PHE A 322 10.20 9.27 -0.63
C PHE A 322 9.91 10.12 -1.87
N GLN A 323 9.71 9.50 -3.03
CA GLN A 323 9.34 10.22 -4.24
C GLN A 323 8.01 10.97 -4.07
N SER A 324 7.00 10.35 -3.48
CA SER A 324 5.68 10.96 -3.25
C SER A 324 5.77 12.18 -2.34
N LEU A 325 6.61 12.13 -1.31
CA LEU A 325 6.83 13.23 -0.39
C LEU A 325 7.71 14.35 -0.95
N ASP A 326 8.50 14.05 -1.98
CA ASP A 326 9.38 15.02 -2.66
C ASP A 326 8.69 15.75 -3.83
N VAL A 327 7.46 15.37 -4.18
CA VAL A 327 6.67 16.06 -5.20
C VAL A 327 6.55 17.55 -4.82
N PRO A 328 6.76 18.50 -5.76
CA PRO A 328 6.70 19.93 -5.49
C PRO A 328 5.38 20.37 -4.84
N LEU A 329 5.45 21.19 -3.80
CA LEU A 329 4.26 21.67 -3.06
C LEU A 329 3.20 22.28 -3.99
N LYS A 330 3.67 23.09 -4.96
CA LYS A 330 2.78 23.73 -5.94
C LYS A 330 2.00 22.72 -6.78
N ALA A 331 2.64 21.60 -7.12
CA ALA A 331 2.00 20.55 -7.90
C ALA A 331 0.98 19.77 -7.09
N LEU A 332 1.28 19.52 -5.81
CA LEU A 332 0.34 18.87 -4.89
C LEU A 332 -0.80 19.79 -4.43
N GLY A 333 -0.63 21.11 -4.53
CA GLY A 333 -1.66 22.06 -4.09
C GLY A 333 -1.69 22.29 -2.58
N TYR A 334 -0.67 21.89 -1.81
CA TYR A 334 -0.66 22.08 -0.37
C TYR A 334 0.56 22.87 0.16
N SER A 335 0.42 23.38 1.39
CA SER A 335 1.42 24.19 2.07
C SER A 335 2.59 23.32 2.60
N TRP A 336 3.66 23.99 3.04
CA TRP A 336 4.77 23.32 3.71
C TRP A 336 4.34 22.63 5.03
N GLN A 337 3.37 23.21 5.77
CA GLN A 337 2.83 22.58 6.98
C GLN A 337 2.14 21.24 6.66
N SER A 338 1.37 21.20 5.57
CA SER A 338 0.76 19.97 5.09
C SER A 338 1.80 18.90 4.72
N ARG A 339 2.92 19.30 4.10
CA ARG A 339 4.04 18.40 3.83
C ARG A 339 4.67 17.86 5.11
N VAL A 340 4.92 18.73 6.10
CA VAL A 340 5.43 18.29 7.40
C VAL A 340 4.47 17.31 8.05
N LYS A 341 3.17 17.58 8.00
CA LYS A 341 2.14 16.66 8.51
C LYS A 341 2.16 15.29 7.80
N ALA A 342 2.34 15.27 6.48
CA ALA A 342 2.50 14.02 5.72
C ALA A 342 3.76 13.25 6.15
N TRP A 343 4.89 13.92 6.35
CA TRP A 343 6.11 13.34 6.89
C TRP A 343 5.92 12.74 8.29
N MET A 344 5.22 13.43 9.18
CA MET A 344 4.97 12.96 10.55
C MET A 344 4.24 11.61 10.58
N ILE A 345 3.35 11.34 9.63
CA ILE A 345 2.66 10.04 9.54
C ILE A 345 3.63 8.90 9.19
N LEU A 346 4.74 9.19 8.52
CA LEU A 346 5.80 8.21 8.22
C LEU A 346 6.79 8.00 9.37
N ILE A 347 6.86 8.90 10.37
CA ILE A 347 7.81 8.77 11.49
C ILE A 347 7.73 7.40 12.17
N PRO A 348 6.55 6.82 12.44
CA PRO A 348 6.48 5.49 13.01
C PRO A 348 7.15 4.41 12.18
N CYS A 349 7.16 4.53 10.85
CA CYS A 349 7.95 3.66 9.96
C CYS A 349 9.44 3.91 10.11
N LEU A 350 9.82 5.16 10.38
CA LEU A 350 11.22 5.52 10.56
C LEU A 350 11.82 4.94 11.85
N SER A 351 11.01 4.44 12.77
CA SER A 351 11.50 3.70 13.95
C SER A 351 12.35 2.50 13.57
N TYR A 352 12.11 1.88 12.41
CA TYR A 352 12.99 0.83 11.87
C TYR A 352 14.40 1.33 11.54
N TRP A 353 14.60 2.61 11.22
CA TRP A 353 15.92 3.20 11.06
C TRP A 353 16.66 3.38 12.39
N ILE A 354 15.91 3.54 13.49
CA ILE A 354 16.44 3.75 14.82
C ILE A 354 16.88 2.42 15.44
N ASN A 355 16.22 1.32 15.10
CA ASN A 355 16.46 -0.01 15.67
C ASN A 355 17.93 -0.48 15.63
N PRO A 356 18.72 -0.27 14.54
CA PRO A 356 20.14 -0.66 14.52
C PRO A 356 20.98 -0.04 15.61
N ILE A 357 20.61 1.17 16.02
CA ILE A 357 21.28 1.89 17.11
C ILE A 357 20.55 1.65 18.42
N GLY A 358 19.23 1.77 18.40
CA GLY A 358 18.39 1.70 19.60
C GLY A 358 18.43 0.36 20.31
N LEU A 359 18.46 -0.77 19.58
CA LEU A 359 18.52 -2.10 20.19
C LEU A 359 19.88 -2.39 20.86
N PRO A 360 21.04 -2.18 20.20
CA PRO A 360 22.33 -2.38 20.85
C PRO A 360 22.57 -1.44 22.05
N VAL A 361 22.24 -0.15 21.91
CA VAL A 361 22.42 0.79 23.04
C VAL A 361 21.41 0.54 24.16
N GLY A 362 20.21 0.06 23.84
CA GLY A 362 19.23 -0.38 24.83
C GLY A 362 19.73 -1.60 25.62
N ALA A 363 20.31 -2.59 24.93
CA ALA A 363 20.93 -3.75 25.55
C ALA A 363 22.13 -3.36 26.44
N TRP A 364 22.97 -2.44 25.96
CA TRP A 364 24.06 -1.86 26.75
C TRP A 364 23.55 -1.10 27.98
N ALA A 365 22.52 -0.31 27.87
CA ALA A 365 21.93 0.41 28.99
C ALA A 365 21.35 -0.55 30.04
N MET A 366 20.68 -1.62 29.60
CA MET A 366 20.16 -2.66 30.48
C MET A 366 21.30 -3.40 31.21
N TRP A 367 22.38 -3.74 30.47
CA TRP A 367 23.57 -4.34 31.09
C TRP A 367 24.17 -3.44 32.17
N ARG A 368 24.29 -2.14 31.92
CA ARG A 368 24.79 -1.18 32.93
C ARG A 368 23.93 -1.12 34.18
N LEU A 369 22.61 -1.14 34.01
CA LEU A 369 21.67 -1.16 35.16
C LEU A 369 21.85 -2.41 36.00
N VAL A 370 21.92 -3.60 35.35
CA VAL A 370 22.03 -4.89 36.05
C VAL A 370 23.41 -5.07 36.69
N SER A 371 24.50 -4.63 36.04
CA SER A 371 25.87 -4.78 36.52
C SER A 371 26.26 -3.71 37.54
N GLY A 372 25.46 -2.68 37.78
CA GLY A 372 25.80 -1.56 38.66
C GLY A 372 26.95 -0.69 38.13
N SER A 373 27.28 -0.79 36.82
CA SER A 373 28.47 -0.15 36.21
C SER A 373 28.37 1.36 36.05
N GLY A 374 27.42 2.00 36.72
CA GLY A 374 27.24 3.47 36.76
C GLY A 374 25.81 3.91 36.48
N PRO A 375 25.38 5.03 37.10
CA PRO A 375 24.00 5.49 37.00
C PRO A 375 23.67 6.02 35.59
N LEU A 376 22.46 5.65 35.11
CA LEU A 376 21.78 6.36 34.04
C LEU A 376 20.90 7.45 34.67
N PRO A 377 20.65 8.59 33.98
CA PRO A 377 19.72 9.61 34.49
C PRO A 377 18.34 9.00 34.76
N THR A 378 17.78 9.20 35.95
CA THR A 378 16.50 8.58 36.39
C THR A 378 15.38 8.80 35.40
N TRP A 379 15.26 10.00 34.80
CA TRP A 379 14.23 10.32 33.82
C TRP A 379 14.33 9.45 32.55
N THR A 380 15.54 9.03 32.14
CA THR A 380 15.72 8.17 30.97
C THR A 380 15.27 6.74 31.26
N ILE A 381 15.43 6.28 32.49
CA ILE A 381 14.91 4.98 32.93
C ILE A 381 13.39 5.00 32.93
N ILE A 382 12.78 6.07 33.45
CA ILE A 382 11.32 6.27 33.43
C ILE A 382 10.80 6.31 31.98
N LEU A 383 11.44 7.09 31.13
CA LEU A 383 11.07 7.18 29.71
C LEU A 383 11.17 5.81 29.01
N SER A 384 12.23 5.05 29.27
CA SER A 384 12.41 3.70 28.71
C SER A 384 11.32 2.75 29.20
N ALA A 385 11.00 2.78 30.48
CA ALA A 385 9.92 1.98 31.06
C ALA A 385 8.56 2.33 30.42
N ALA A 386 8.30 3.62 30.23
CA ALA A 386 7.09 4.08 29.53
C ALA A 386 7.05 3.58 28.07
N ASN A 387 8.15 3.71 27.32
CA ASN A 387 8.24 3.22 25.94
C ASN A 387 7.98 1.71 25.86
N VAL A 388 8.59 0.92 26.73
CA VAL A 388 8.37 -0.54 26.78
C VAL A 388 6.91 -0.85 27.12
N THR A 389 6.34 -0.16 28.10
CA THR A 389 4.93 -0.36 28.50
C THR A 389 3.99 -0.06 27.32
N ILE A 390 4.17 1.08 26.64
CA ILE A 390 3.36 1.45 25.46
C ILE A 390 3.54 0.42 24.35
N TRP A 391 4.77 -0.05 24.12
CA TRP A 391 5.06 -1.06 23.11
C TRP A 391 4.35 -2.39 23.43
N VAL A 392 4.41 -2.87 24.68
CA VAL A 392 3.73 -4.10 25.11
C VAL A 392 2.22 -3.98 24.95
N LEU A 393 1.62 -2.88 25.43
CA LEU A 393 0.18 -2.64 25.26
C LEU A 393 -0.23 -2.60 23.79
N SER A 394 0.57 -1.93 22.95
CA SER A 394 0.35 -1.88 21.51
C SER A 394 0.43 -3.26 20.86
N LEU A 395 1.39 -4.10 21.29
CA LEU A 395 1.48 -5.49 20.84
C LEU A 395 0.26 -6.32 21.26
N CYS A 396 -0.19 -6.21 22.50
CA CYS A 396 -1.39 -6.93 22.96
C CYS A 396 -2.62 -6.58 22.11
N LEU A 397 -2.83 -5.30 21.83
CA LEU A 397 -3.93 -4.84 20.98
C LEU A 397 -3.75 -5.31 19.52
N LEU A 398 -2.52 -5.30 19.01
CA LEU A 398 -2.21 -5.78 17.67
C LEU A 398 -2.47 -7.29 17.55
N TYR A 399 -1.99 -8.11 18.49
CA TYR A 399 -2.24 -9.55 18.50
C TYR A 399 -3.73 -9.89 18.60
N ARG A 400 -4.50 -9.12 19.40
CA ARG A 400 -5.96 -9.26 19.44
C ARG A 400 -6.59 -9.00 18.06
N SER A 401 -6.19 -7.91 17.40
CA SER A 401 -6.66 -7.57 16.05
C SER A 401 -6.29 -8.65 15.04
N ILE A 402 -5.05 -9.12 15.07
CA ILE A 402 -4.55 -10.19 14.17
C ILE A 402 -5.33 -11.49 14.41
N TRP A 403 -5.57 -11.87 15.66
CA TRP A 403 -6.37 -13.06 15.98
C TRP A 403 -7.76 -13.02 15.36
N GLN A 404 -8.40 -11.85 15.39
CA GLN A 404 -9.71 -11.66 14.77
C GLN A 404 -9.64 -11.72 13.25
N ARG A 405 -8.68 -11.02 12.64
CA ARG A 405 -8.54 -10.94 11.17
C ARG A 405 -8.11 -12.26 10.54
N THR A 406 -7.20 -12.99 11.17
CA THR A 406 -6.75 -14.30 10.64
C THR A 406 -7.88 -15.32 10.55
N ALA A 407 -9.00 -15.12 11.27
CA ALA A 407 -10.18 -15.96 11.14
C ALA A 407 -10.85 -15.89 9.76
N LEU A 408 -10.60 -14.83 8.99
CA LEU A 408 -11.14 -14.66 7.63
C LEU A 408 -10.48 -15.61 6.61
N VAL A 409 -9.25 -16.06 6.87
CA VAL A 409 -8.47 -16.91 5.95
C VAL A 409 -8.05 -18.25 6.57
N LEU A 410 -7.95 -18.31 7.91
CA LEU A 410 -7.59 -19.52 8.66
C LEU A 410 -8.76 -20.01 9.52
N GLU A 411 -9.41 -21.07 9.09
CA GLU A 411 -10.56 -21.64 9.81
C GLU A 411 -10.16 -22.27 11.14
N ARG A 412 -9.07 -23.04 11.14
CA ARG A 412 -8.65 -23.82 12.30
C ARG A 412 -7.92 -22.93 13.31
N ARG A 413 -8.34 -22.95 14.57
CA ARG A 413 -7.67 -22.25 15.68
C ARG A 413 -6.18 -22.61 15.79
N ARG A 414 -5.82 -23.86 15.48
CA ARG A 414 -4.43 -24.33 15.48
C ARG A 414 -3.56 -23.54 14.49
N ASP A 415 -4.08 -23.27 13.28
CA ASP A 415 -3.33 -22.57 12.25
C ASP A 415 -3.16 -21.10 12.60
N ARG A 416 -4.17 -20.48 13.22
CA ARG A 416 -4.07 -19.13 13.78
C ARG A 416 -3.04 -19.04 14.90
N LEU A 417 -3.01 -20.01 15.81
CA LEU A 417 -2.01 -20.09 16.87
C LEU A 417 -0.59 -20.28 16.29
N ARG A 418 -0.44 -21.16 15.29
CA ARG A 418 0.84 -21.35 14.59
C ARG A 418 1.36 -20.06 13.98
N TYR A 419 0.46 -19.28 13.36
CA TYR A 419 0.80 -17.96 12.81
C TYR A 419 1.32 -17.01 13.89
N LEU A 420 0.60 -16.88 15.02
CA LEU A 420 1.04 -16.03 16.14
C LEU A 420 2.37 -16.49 16.76
N LEU A 421 2.62 -17.79 16.84
CA LEU A 421 3.89 -18.32 17.32
C LEU A 421 5.06 -17.97 16.38
N ARG A 422 4.83 -17.97 15.06
CA ARG A 422 5.82 -17.53 14.07
C ARG A 422 6.10 -16.01 14.14
N CYS A 423 5.10 -15.24 14.53
CA CYS A 423 5.16 -13.80 14.69
C CYS A 423 5.27 -13.37 16.16
N ASN A 424 5.99 -14.15 17.00
CA ASN A 424 6.20 -13.82 18.40
C ASN A 424 7.04 -12.53 18.57
N PRO A 425 7.05 -11.88 19.74
CA PRO A 425 7.74 -10.61 19.94
C PRO A 425 9.24 -10.63 19.57
N VAL A 426 9.95 -11.74 19.80
CA VAL A 426 11.37 -11.88 19.44
C VAL A 426 11.53 -11.90 17.91
N ALA A 427 10.68 -12.67 17.22
CA ALA A 427 10.65 -12.69 15.75
C ALA A 427 10.38 -11.30 15.17
N LEU A 428 9.49 -10.52 15.78
CA LEU A 428 9.20 -9.15 15.36
C LEU A 428 10.36 -8.18 15.59
N MET A 429 11.13 -8.36 16.66
CA MET A 429 12.38 -7.59 16.86
C MET A 429 13.39 -7.91 15.75
N ILE A 430 13.59 -9.19 15.43
CA ILE A 430 14.47 -9.61 14.32
C ILE A 430 13.95 -9.04 12.99
N TRP A 431 12.65 -9.10 12.75
CA TRP A 431 12.02 -8.54 11.57
C TRP A 431 12.23 -7.02 11.45
N GLY A 432 12.13 -6.30 12.56
CA GLY A 432 12.46 -4.87 12.62
C GLY A 432 13.92 -4.58 12.23
N LEU A 433 14.86 -5.47 12.53
CA LEU A 433 16.25 -5.36 12.06
C LEU A 433 16.36 -5.67 10.55
N VAL A 434 15.66 -6.67 10.05
CA VAL A 434 15.66 -7.00 8.62
C VAL A 434 15.14 -5.83 7.78
N TRP A 435 14.18 -5.06 8.30
CA TRP A 435 13.61 -3.90 7.62
C TRP A 435 14.61 -2.78 7.29
N ILE A 436 15.75 -2.73 7.99
CA ILE A 436 16.83 -1.78 7.70
C ILE A 436 17.35 -1.95 6.28
N VAL A 437 17.40 -3.20 5.80
CA VAL A 437 17.92 -3.52 4.46
C VAL A 437 17.07 -2.86 3.36
N PRO A 438 15.75 -3.12 3.25
CA PRO A 438 14.92 -2.45 2.26
C PRO A 438 14.82 -0.94 2.45
N LEU A 439 14.85 -0.42 3.68
CA LEU A 439 14.89 1.01 3.95
C LEU A 439 16.15 1.66 3.35
N TRP A 440 17.32 1.09 3.61
CA TRP A 440 18.59 1.60 3.08
C TRP A 440 18.66 1.52 1.56
N ILE A 441 18.29 0.36 0.98
CA ILE A 441 18.32 0.16 -0.46
C ILE A 441 17.31 1.08 -1.14
N GLY A 442 16.08 1.20 -0.63
CA GLY A 442 15.04 2.06 -1.17
C GLY A 442 15.40 3.56 -1.12
N TRP A 443 16.01 4.00 -0.02
CA TRP A 443 16.55 5.35 0.09
C TRP A 443 17.66 5.62 -0.94
N ARG A 444 18.59 4.67 -1.14
CA ARG A 444 19.62 4.79 -2.19
C ARG A 444 19.03 4.83 -3.59
N MET A 445 18.02 3.99 -3.87
CA MET A 445 17.29 4.00 -5.15
C MET A 445 16.67 5.38 -5.40
N TYR A 446 15.99 5.94 -4.40
CA TYR A 446 15.42 7.29 -4.49
C TYR A 446 16.49 8.35 -4.79
N ARG A 447 17.66 8.30 -4.10
CA ARG A 447 18.75 9.29 -4.24
C ARG A 447 19.53 9.19 -5.55
N ARG A 448 19.72 8.00 -6.10
CA ARG A 448 20.56 7.77 -7.29
C ARG A 448 19.76 7.78 -8.59
N ASP A 449 18.73 6.99 -8.65
CA ASP A 449 18.07 6.65 -9.92
C ASP A 449 16.68 7.30 -10.05
N GLY A 450 16.29 8.15 -9.08
CA GLY A 450 14.91 8.64 -8.99
C GLY A 450 13.87 7.51 -8.88
N GLY A 451 14.31 6.29 -8.54
CA GLY A 451 13.44 5.13 -8.34
C GLY A 451 12.85 4.53 -9.62
N LEU A 452 13.44 4.79 -10.80
CA LEU A 452 12.89 4.31 -12.08
C LEU A 452 13.08 2.82 -12.34
N ILE A 453 14.03 2.16 -11.65
CA ILE A 453 14.28 0.73 -11.79
C ILE A 453 13.13 -0.05 -11.12
N TRP A 454 12.45 -0.86 -11.94
CA TRP A 454 11.37 -1.72 -11.46
C TRP A 454 11.77 -3.19 -11.56
N GLU A 455 11.62 -3.90 -10.45
CA GLU A 455 11.84 -5.35 -10.36
C GLU A 455 10.53 -6.03 -9.97
N ARG A 456 10.16 -7.09 -10.68
CA ARG A 456 8.97 -7.88 -10.40
C ARG A 456 9.10 -8.64 -9.07
N THR A 457 8.02 -8.76 -8.32
CA THR A 457 7.87 -9.74 -7.24
C THR A 457 7.17 -10.97 -7.81
N GLU A 458 7.80 -12.12 -7.77
CA GLU A 458 7.20 -13.36 -8.26
C GLU A 458 5.99 -13.76 -7.42
N LYS A 459 4.95 -14.24 -8.10
CA LYS A 459 3.73 -14.84 -7.53
C LYS A 459 3.76 -16.33 -7.78
N VAL A 460 3.13 -17.10 -6.89
CA VAL A 460 3.17 -18.57 -6.91
C VAL A 460 1.78 -19.20 -6.89
N ASP A 461 0.72 -18.40 -7.10
CA ASP A 461 -0.70 -18.83 -7.05
C ASP A 461 -1.06 -19.52 -5.72
N ALA A 462 -0.53 -19.00 -4.64
CA ALA A 462 -0.70 -19.58 -3.30
C ALA A 462 -2.15 -19.56 -2.80
N ASN A 463 -2.99 -18.68 -3.35
CA ASN A 463 -4.37 -18.49 -2.90
C ASN A 463 -5.39 -19.35 -3.65
N ALA A 464 -4.98 -20.13 -4.66
CA ALA A 464 -5.92 -20.90 -5.50
C ALA A 464 -6.87 -21.80 -4.69
N SER A 465 -6.35 -22.55 -3.73
CA SER A 465 -7.17 -23.42 -2.88
C SER A 465 -8.11 -22.66 -1.94
N LEU A 466 -7.69 -21.52 -1.44
CA LEU A 466 -8.48 -20.66 -0.56
C LEU A 466 -9.64 -20.02 -1.35
N VAL A 467 -9.35 -19.47 -2.52
CA VAL A 467 -10.36 -18.81 -3.37
C VAL A 467 -11.39 -19.81 -3.84
N ARG A 468 -10.99 -20.98 -4.38
CA ARG A 468 -11.94 -22.05 -4.78
C ARG A 468 -12.88 -22.45 -3.65
N ARG A 469 -12.35 -22.56 -2.42
CA ARG A 469 -13.18 -22.88 -1.25
C ARG A 469 -14.18 -21.78 -0.92
N ILE A 470 -13.78 -20.52 -0.99
CA ILE A 470 -14.65 -19.36 -0.67
C ILE A 470 -15.71 -19.18 -1.76
N THR A 471 -15.36 -19.44 -3.02
CA THR A 471 -16.27 -19.33 -4.16
C THR A 471 -17.10 -20.60 -4.39
N HIS A 472 -16.91 -21.64 -3.57
CA HIS A 472 -17.57 -22.95 -3.75
C HIS A 472 -17.31 -23.58 -5.13
N GLU A 473 -16.20 -23.24 -5.78
CA GLU A 473 -15.79 -23.87 -7.04
C GLU A 473 -14.91 -25.09 -6.77
N ILE A 474 -15.29 -26.21 -7.37
CA ILE A 474 -14.63 -27.53 -7.24
C ILE A 474 -13.49 -27.66 -8.26
#